data_5f939204b6f6897d88a4ed1ea6a93d4b
#
_entry.id   5f939204b6f6897d88a4ed1ea6a93d4b
#
_cell.length_a   1.000
_cell.length_b   1.000
_cell.length_c   1.000
_cell.angle_alpha   90.00
_cell.angle_beta   90.00
_cell.angle_gamma   90.00
#
_symmetry.space_group_name_H-M   'P 1'
#
loop_
_entity.id
_entity.type
_entity.pdbx_description
1 polymer ?
#
loop_
_entity_poly.entity_id
_entity_poly.type
_entity_poly.pdbx_seq_one_letter_code
_entity_poly.pdbx_strand_id
1 'polypeptide(L)'
;MERYSLNHLFRMLGCFMLCIMFTATAFAQQKTIKGTVVDATGEPLIGVNVSVKGTTIGIITDIDGNYTLEVPSKSTIVFSYIGYQTQEVAVSNQSTINVTLKEDTQKLEEVVVVGYGTQKKVTVTGSVASVSGEELKASPTTNLTNGMVGRMPGVIGFQTADEPGGGGTTIRIRGTNSLGSNDPLVVIDGVPDRDGGMNRLNPTEIESISVLKDASAAIYGARAANGVILITTKRGKEGKPVVSFNASAGFSQPTRLPKMTNSYEYATMLNEVLPGSFSDEQLEGFRTHANPWKYPDTDWFDEIVKGASPLYRADIGVSGGTEKVKYYANFGANGEDGLYRNSANRYDQYSLRTNLDVKTSKYVDFQLGVTARLEDTKYPAKGAGDIFGAARRSRPDQVAWWPSGEPGPAVERGDNPAVTSTDLAGFDHYKN
;
A
#
# COMPACT_ATOMS: atom_id res chain seq x y z
N MET A 1 -5.84 -63.81 -33.30
CA MET A 1 -5.79 -62.71 -32.33
C MET A 1 -6.24 -61.33 -32.92
N GLU A 2 -6.83 -61.27 -34.07
CA GLU A 2 -7.21 -59.98 -34.73
C GLU A 2 -8.71 -59.61 -34.67
N ARG A 3 -9.57 -60.50 -34.21
CA ARG A 3 -11.02 -60.17 -34.13
C ARG A 3 -11.46 -59.40 -32.86
N TYR A 4 -10.63 -59.35 -31.83
CA TYR A 4 -10.94 -58.62 -30.60
C TYR A 4 -10.62 -57.10 -30.66
N SER A 5 -9.71 -56.71 -31.53
CA SER A 5 -9.30 -55.29 -31.67
C SER A 5 -10.36 -54.43 -32.37
N LEU A 6 -11.06 -54.97 -33.37
CA LEU A 6 -12.02 -54.19 -34.17
C LEU A 6 -13.29 -53.86 -33.38
N ASN A 7 -13.75 -54.76 -32.51
CA ASN A 7 -14.92 -54.51 -31.66
C ASN A 7 -14.68 -53.47 -30.56
N HIS A 8 -13.45 -53.36 -30.05
CA HIS A 8 -13.11 -52.30 -29.13
C HIS A 8 -13.02 -50.94 -29.81
N LEU A 9 -12.50 -50.88 -31.03
CA LEU A 9 -12.44 -49.67 -31.84
C LEU A 9 -13.84 -49.11 -32.18
N PHE A 10 -14.75 -50.01 -32.60
CA PHE A 10 -16.16 -49.64 -32.87
C PHE A 10 -16.92 -49.20 -31.60
N ARG A 11 -16.64 -49.80 -30.44
CA ARG A 11 -17.22 -49.39 -29.16
C ARG A 11 -16.70 -48.01 -28.74
N MET A 12 -15.40 -47.74 -28.87
CA MET A 12 -14.82 -46.42 -28.57
C MET A 12 -15.32 -45.34 -29.53
N LEU A 13 -15.44 -45.67 -30.84
CA LEU A 13 -16.00 -44.74 -31.83
C LEU A 13 -17.49 -44.45 -31.56
N GLY A 14 -18.25 -45.45 -31.13
CA GLY A 14 -19.66 -45.32 -30.73
C GLY A 14 -19.84 -44.44 -29.50
N CYS A 15 -19.00 -44.62 -28.45
CA CYS A 15 -19.02 -43.76 -27.27
C CYS A 15 -18.58 -42.32 -27.60
N PHE A 16 -17.60 -42.13 -28.48
CA PHE A 16 -17.16 -40.81 -28.92
C PHE A 16 -18.23 -40.09 -29.73
N MET A 17 -18.94 -40.79 -30.65
CA MET A 17 -20.07 -40.23 -31.37
C MET A 17 -21.26 -39.93 -30.45
N LEU A 18 -21.52 -40.76 -29.44
CA LEU A 18 -22.55 -40.48 -28.43
C LEU A 18 -22.23 -39.25 -27.57
N CYS A 19 -20.96 -39.06 -27.18
CA CYS A 19 -20.51 -37.86 -26.49
C CYS A 19 -20.66 -36.58 -27.35
N ILE A 20 -20.36 -36.68 -28.66
CA ILE A 20 -20.54 -35.55 -29.60
C ILE A 20 -22.03 -35.22 -29.79
N MET A 21 -22.92 -36.21 -29.83
CA MET A 21 -24.38 -35.94 -29.88
C MET A 21 -24.92 -35.30 -28.61
N PHE A 22 -24.34 -35.56 -27.43
CA PHE A 22 -24.77 -34.90 -26.19
C PHE A 22 -24.29 -33.46 -26.03
N THR A 23 -23.24 -33.04 -26.73
CA THR A 23 -22.76 -31.68 -26.71
C THR A 23 -23.54 -30.73 -27.64
N ALA A 24 -24.34 -31.26 -28.55
CA ALA A 24 -25.07 -30.46 -29.57
C ALA A 24 -26.41 -29.84 -29.09
N THR A 25 -26.87 -30.11 -27.86
CA THR A 25 -28.18 -29.68 -27.39
C THR A 25 -28.16 -28.52 -26.38
N ALA A 26 -27.00 -27.89 -26.15
CA ALA A 26 -26.89 -26.69 -25.27
C ALA A 26 -27.01 -25.37 -26.05
N PHE A 27 -27.90 -25.24 -27.00
CA PHE A 27 -28.37 -23.90 -27.42
C PHE A 27 -29.29 -23.36 -26.34
N ALA A 28 -28.74 -22.59 -25.41
CA ALA A 28 -29.54 -21.82 -24.49
C ALA A 28 -30.46 -20.92 -25.31
N GLN A 29 -31.79 -21.09 -25.16
CA GLN A 29 -32.76 -20.18 -25.77
C GLN A 29 -32.43 -18.77 -25.31
N GLN A 30 -31.90 -17.96 -26.21
CA GLN A 30 -31.70 -16.54 -25.97
C GLN A 30 -33.07 -15.84 -26.07
N LYS A 31 -33.30 -14.94 -25.15
CA LYS A 31 -34.50 -14.13 -25.09
C LYS A 31 -34.11 -12.65 -25.14
N THR A 32 -34.73 -11.92 -26.04
CA THR A 32 -34.55 -10.47 -26.11
C THR A 32 -35.40 -9.79 -25.05
N ILE A 33 -34.79 -9.08 -24.12
CA ILE A 33 -35.43 -8.25 -23.10
C ILE A 33 -35.24 -6.79 -23.48
N LYS A 34 -36.33 -6.05 -23.41
CA LYS A 34 -36.34 -4.59 -23.61
C LYS A 34 -36.90 -3.90 -22.38
N GLY A 35 -36.61 -2.63 -22.20
CA GLY A 35 -37.17 -1.83 -21.15
C GLY A 35 -36.56 -0.46 -21.02
N THR A 36 -37.08 0.32 -20.10
CA THR A 36 -36.57 1.64 -19.72
C THR A 36 -36.08 1.64 -18.29
N VAL A 37 -35.02 2.40 -18.05
CA VAL A 37 -34.49 2.64 -16.71
C VAL A 37 -34.70 4.12 -16.39
N VAL A 38 -35.39 4.38 -15.29
CA VAL A 38 -35.72 5.73 -14.83
C VAL A 38 -35.27 5.91 -13.37
N ASP A 39 -35.20 7.14 -12.93
CA ASP A 39 -35.00 7.48 -11.52
C ASP A 39 -36.31 7.48 -10.74
N ALA A 40 -36.29 7.84 -9.44
CA ALA A 40 -37.46 7.91 -8.57
C ALA A 40 -38.44 9.04 -8.97
N THR A 41 -37.99 10.02 -9.77
CA THR A 41 -38.84 11.12 -10.28
C THR A 41 -39.45 10.80 -11.64
N GLY A 42 -39.02 9.70 -12.27
CA GLY A 42 -39.48 9.26 -13.60
C GLY A 42 -38.60 9.80 -14.74
N GLU A 43 -37.47 10.46 -14.45
CA GLU A 43 -36.52 10.89 -15.48
C GLU A 43 -35.71 9.70 -16.02
N PRO A 44 -35.52 9.60 -17.36
CA PRO A 44 -34.74 8.52 -17.97
C PRO A 44 -33.25 8.63 -17.59
N LEU A 45 -32.65 7.50 -17.21
CA LEU A 45 -31.25 7.41 -16.84
C LEU A 45 -30.39 6.94 -18.02
N ILE A 46 -29.55 7.83 -18.53
CA ILE A 46 -28.61 7.60 -19.66
C ILE A 46 -27.36 6.90 -19.14
N GLY A 47 -26.87 5.88 -19.86
CA GLY A 47 -25.57 5.25 -19.54
C GLY A 47 -25.60 4.28 -18.35
N VAL A 48 -26.80 3.82 -17.94
CA VAL A 48 -26.91 2.75 -16.93
C VAL A 48 -26.34 1.46 -17.50
N ASN A 49 -25.44 0.82 -16.77
CA ASN A 49 -24.90 -0.49 -17.14
C ASN A 49 -25.95 -1.58 -16.83
N VAL A 50 -26.38 -2.28 -17.87
CA VAL A 50 -27.35 -3.38 -17.83
C VAL A 50 -26.62 -4.65 -18.21
N SER A 51 -26.35 -5.55 -17.28
CA SER A 51 -25.54 -6.75 -17.50
C SER A 51 -26.19 -8.01 -16.96
N VAL A 52 -25.86 -9.16 -17.53
CA VAL A 52 -26.31 -10.46 -17.04
C VAL A 52 -25.34 -10.95 -15.95
N LYS A 53 -25.88 -11.21 -14.77
CA LYS A 53 -25.10 -11.65 -13.59
C LYS A 53 -24.21 -12.86 -13.90
N GLY A 54 -22.91 -12.71 -13.60
CA GLY A 54 -21.93 -13.79 -13.79
C GLY A 54 -21.47 -14.03 -15.23
N THR A 55 -21.79 -13.11 -16.16
CA THR A 55 -21.36 -13.16 -17.57
C THR A 55 -20.75 -11.84 -18.01
N THR A 56 -20.19 -11.81 -19.22
CA THR A 56 -19.70 -10.59 -19.88
C THR A 56 -20.75 -9.93 -20.80
N ILE A 57 -22.00 -10.45 -20.79
CA ILE A 57 -23.09 -9.93 -21.64
C ILE A 57 -23.67 -8.70 -20.96
N GLY A 58 -23.64 -7.55 -21.62
CA GLY A 58 -24.17 -6.31 -21.11
C GLY A 58 -24.29 -5.22 -22.16
N ILE A 59 -25.06 -4.19 -21.87
CA ILE A 59 -25.27 -2.99 -22.67
C ILE A 59 -25.46 -1.78 -21.76
N ILE A 60 -25.36 -0.58 -22.31
CA ILE A 60 -25.70 0.67 -21.62
C ILE A 60 -27.02 1.23 -22.15
N THR A 61 -27.79 1.94 -21.30
CA THR A 61 -29.02 2.63 -21.72
C THR A 61 -28.72 3.82 -22.64
N ASP A 62 -29.63 4.08 -23.58
CA ASP A 62 -29.60 5.22 -24.49
C ASP A 62 -30.05 6.54 -23.81
N ILE A 63 -30.17 7.62 -24.61
CA ILE A 63 -30.56 8.97 -24.13
C ILE A 63 -31.98 9.03 -23.54
N ASP A 64 -32.85 8.10 -23.91
CA ASP A 64 -34.20 7.97 -23.39
C ASP A 64 -34.31 6.90 -22.31
N GLY A 65 -33.18 6.41 -21.81
CA GLY A 65 -33.09 5.37 -20.79
C GLY A 65 -33.45 3.96 -21.27
N ASN A 66 -33.63 3.74 -22.60
CA ASN A 66 -34.00 2.44 -23.13
C ASN A 66 -32.82 1.50 -23.28
N TYR A 67 -33.11 0.21 -23.14
CA TYR A 67 -32.13 -0.85 -23.42
C TYR A 67 -32.77 -2.03 -24.14
N THR A 68 -31.96 -2.78 -24.88
CA THR A 68 -32.35 -4.04 -25.50
C THR A 68 -31.19 -5.03 -25.32
N LEU A 69 -31.40 -6.10 -24.58
CA LEU A 69 -30.36 -7.07 -24.22
C LEU A 69 -30.83 -8.49 -24.52
N GLU A 70 -29.99 -9.28 -25.18
CA GLU A 70 -30.24 -10.70 -25.39
C GLU A 70 -29.68 -11.48 -24.20
N VAL A 71 -30.52 -12.24 -23.53
CA VAL A 71 -30.17 -12.92 -22.28
C VAL A 71 -30.56 -14.39 -22.33
N PRO A 72 -29.82 -15.30 -21.68
CA PRO A 72 -30.23 -16.67 -21.49
C PRO A 72 -31.54 -16.77 -20.68
N SER A 73 -32.39 -17.72 -21.01
CA SER A 73 -33.61 -18.00 -20.24
C SER A 73 -33.26 -18.30 -18.78
N LYS A 74 -33.98 -17.71 -17.82
CA LYS A 74 -33.76 -17.83 -16.35
C LYS A 74 -32.48 -17.14 -15.84
N SER A 75 -31.99 -16.10 -16.53
CA SER A 75 -30.89 -15.27 -16.02
C SER A 75 -31.36 -14.17 -15.07
N THR A 76 -30.41 -13.53 -14.37
CA THR A 76 -30.65 -12.32 -13.57
C THR A 76 -29.96 -11.16 -14.24
N ILE A 77 -30.68 -10.08 -14.49
CA ILE A 77 -30.11 -8.82 -15.03
C ILE A 77 -29.76 -7.92 -13.84
N VAL A 78 -28.59 -7.33 -13.89
CA VAL A 78 -28.07 -6.37 -12.92
C VAL A 78 -28.05 -5.00 -13.56
N PHE A 79 -28.70 -4.04 -12.92
CA PHE A 79 -28.73 -2.63 -13.30
C PHE A 79 -27.84 -1.87 -12.34
N SER A 80 -26.80 -1.21 -12.84
CA SER A 80 -25.89 -0.43 -12.02
C SER A 80 -25.59 0.92 -12.66
N TYR A 81 -25.63 1.97 -11.84
CA TYR A 81 -25.35 3.33 -12.25
C TYR A 81 -24.68 4.10 -11.12
N ILE A 82 -23.76 5.02 -11.46
CA ILE A 82 -23.05 5.81 -10.47
C ILE A 82 -24.04 6.69 -9.70
N GLY A 83 -24.03 6.61 -8.36
CA GLY A 83 -24.96 7.35 -7.50
C GLY A 83 -26.29 6.67 -7.25
N TYR A 84 -26.53 5.47 -7.78
CA TYR A 84 -27.78 4.71 -7.60
C TYR A 84 -27.52 3.32 -7.00
N GLN A 85 -28.52 2.80 -6.29
CA GLN A 85 -28.47 1.44 -5.72
C GLN A 85 -28.54 0.42 -6.85
N THR A 86 -27.61 -0.52 -6.85
CA THR A 86 -27.61 -1.63 -7.80
C THR A 86 -28.85 -2.49 -7.59
N GLN A 87 -29.62 -2.74 -8.66
CA GLN A 87 -30.84 -3.55 -8.62
C GLN A 87 -30.64 -4.82 -9.45
N GLU A 88 -31.07 -5.95 -8.89
CA GLU A 88 -31.05 -7.25 -9.56
C GLU A 88 -32.50 -7.69 -9.87
N VAL A 89 -32.75 -8.05 -11.12
CA VAL A 89 -34.09 -8.49 -11.58
C VAL A 89 -33.97 -9.84 -12.27
N ALA A 90 -34.67 -10.84 -11.78
CA ALA A 90 -34.72 -12.16 -12.40
C ALA A 90 -35.57 -12.12 -13.68
N VAL A 91 -35.00 -12.62 -14.78
CA VAL A 91 -35.72 -12.77 -16.05
C VAL A 91 -36.66 -13.98 -15.94
N SER A 92 -37.95 -13.71 -15.92
CA SER A 92 -39.02 -14.73 -16.01
C SER A 92 -39.61 -14.76 -17.44
N ASN A 93 -40.91 -14.91 -17.56
CA ASN A 93 -41.57 -14.94 -18.84
C ASN A 93 -41.80 -13.55 -19.50
N GLN A 94 -41.40 -12.47 -18.86
CA GLN A 94 -41.58 -11.11 -19.37
C GLN A 94 -40.56 -10.79 -20.46
N SER A 95 -40.98 -10.12 -21.51
CA SER A 95 -40.11 -9.57 -22.59
C SER A 95 -39.77 -8.10 -22.40
N THR A 96 -40.49 -7.42 -21.48
CA THR A 96 -40.23 -6.02 -21.14
C THR A 96 -40.03 -5.91 -19.63
N ILE A 97 -38.89 -5.31 -19.22
CA ILE A 97 -38.58 -5.08 -17.80
C ILE A 97 -38.17 -3.60 -17.66
N ASN A 98 -39.08 -2.83 -17.06
CA ASN A 98 -38.82 -1.44 -16.69
C ASN A 98 -38.33 -1.38 -15.26
N VAL A 99 -37.31 -0.57 -15.01
CA VAL A 99 -36.64 -0.49 -13.70
C VAL A 99 -36.58 0.95 -13.25
N THR A 100 -36.95 1.18 -11.99
CA THR A 100 -36.79 2.47 -11.32
C THR A 100 -35.62 2.33 -10.35
N LEU A 101 -34.47 2.99 -10.62
CA LEU A 101 -33.35 3.00 -9.71
C LEU A 101 -33.57 4.04 -8.61
N LYS A 102 -33.23 3.66 -7.40
CA LYS A 102 -33.23 4.57 -6.26
C LYS A 102 -31.84 5.15 -6.08
N GLU A 103 -31.75 6.44 -5.81
CA GLU A 103 -30.48 7.07 -5.46
C GLU A 103 -29.82 6.35 -4.28
N ASP A 104 -28.53 6.10 -4.40
CA ASP A 104 -27.74 5.53 -3.30
C ASP A 104 -27.28 6.65 -2.37
N THR A 105 -28.21 7.15 -1.57
CA THR A 105 -27.92 8.20 -0.58
C THR A 105 -26.91 7.76 0.48
N GLN A 106 -26.62 6.46 0.59
CA GLN A 106 -25.60 5.97 1.53
C GLN A 106 -24.16 6.16 1.02
N LYS A 107 -23.94 6.30 -0.30
CA LYS A 107 -22.59 6.52 -0.86
C LYS A 107 -22.11 7.98 -0.84
N LEU A 108 -22.98 8.94 -0.55
CA LEU A 108 -22.67 10.37 -0.62
C LEU A 108 -22.46 11.05 0.75
N GLU A 109 -22.62 10.33 1.85
CA GLU A 109 -22.34 10.89 3.17
C GLU A 109 -20.92 10.55 3.63
N GLU A 110 -19.92 11.10 2.93
CA GLU A 110 -18.58 11.11 3.46
C GLU A 110 -18.56 11.99 4.72
N VAL A 111 -18.50 11.32 5.87
CA VAL A 111 -18.44 11.98 7.18
C VAL A 111 -16.98 12.25 7.51
N VAL A 112 -16.67 13.50 7.79
CA VAL A 112 -15.32 13.93 8.19
C VAL A 112 -15.34 14.19 9.69
N VAL A 113 -14.31 13.70 10.38
CA VAL A 113 -14.12 14.02 11.81
C VAL A 113 -13.58 15.45 11.90
N VAL A 114 -14.29 16.32 12.64
CA VAL A 114 -13.94 17.71 12.83
C VAL A 114 -13.91 17.98 14.33
N GLY A 115 -12.73 18.14 14.88
CA GLY A 115 -12.58 18.35 16.31
C GLY A 115 -13.07 17.14 17.14
N TYR A 116 -14.01 17.38 18.03
CA TYR A 116 -14.61 16.33 18.89
C TYR A 116 -15.92 15.74 18.34
N GLY A 117 -16.25 16.01 17.07
CA GLY A 117 -17.46 15.53 16.45
C GLY A 117 -17.29 15.13 14.99
N THR A 118 -18.33 14.56 14.42
CA THR A 118 -18.40 14.20 13.00
C THR A 118 -19.33 15.14 12.27
N GLN A 119 -18.94 15.63 11.10
CA GLN A 119 -19.76 16.44 10.20
C GLN A 119 -19.74 15.84 8.79
N LYS A 120 -20.83 16.08 8.04
CA LYS A 120 -20.84 15.73 6.62
C LYS A 120 -19.81 16.56 5.89
N LYS A 121 -18.96 15.96 5.05
CA LYS A 121 -17.91 16.66 4.30
C LYS A 121 -18.44 17.89 3.56
N VAL A 122 -19.63 17.79 3.03
CA VAL A 122 -20.32 18.88 2.29
C VAL A 122 -20.65 20.10 3.18
N THR A 123 -20.80 19.92 4.49
CA THR A 123 -21.15 20.97 5.43
C THR A 123 -19.96 21.57 6.16
N VAL A 124 -18.76 21.05 5.94
CA VAL A 124 -17.55 21.56 6.57
C VAL A 124 -17.10 22.85 5.86
N THR A 125 -17.22 23.97 6.55
CA THR A 125 -16.79 25.29 6.04
C THR A 125 -15.28 25.54 6.18
N GLY A 126 -14.57 24.70 6.96
CA GLY A 126 -13.12 24.79 7.16
C GLY A 126 -12.31 24.07 6.05
N SER A 127 -11.03 24.46 5.92
CA SER A 127 -10.10 23.77 5.01
C SER A 127 -9.71 22.39 5.58
N VAL A 128 -10.46 21.36 5.21
CA VAL A 128 -10.20 19.97 5.63
C VAL A 128 -9.85 19.13 4.40
N ALA A 129 -8.77 18.36 4.50
CA ALA A 129 -8.44 17.31 3.54
C ALA A 129 -8.62 15.96 4.23
N SER A 130 -9.25 15.00 3.56
CA SER A 130 -9.44 13.65 4.08
C SER A 130 -8.98 12.60 3.09
N VAL A 131 -8.56 11.45 3.61
CA VAL A 131 -8.24 10.23 2.86
C VAL A 131 -8.84 9.04 3.60
N SER A 132 -9.41 8.10 2.87
CA SER A 132 -9.97 6.89 3.43
C SER A 132 -8.91 5.83 3.74
N GLY A 133 -9.18 4.94 4.69
CA GLY A 133 -8.30 3.80 4.97
C GLY A 133 -8.14 2.86 3.77
N GLU A 134 -9.14 2.76 2.92
CA GLU A 134 -9.06 1.94 1.69
C GLU A 134 -8.06 2.51 0.68
N GLU A 135 -8.03 3.83 0.51
CA GLU A 135 -7.02 4.49 -0.35
C GLU A 135 -5.60 4.33 0.20
N LEU A 136 -5.46 4.34 1.54
CA LEU A 136 -4.16 4.13 2.19
C LEU A 136 -3.65 2.70 2.03
N LYS A 137 -4.53 1.71 2.07
CA LYS A 137 -4.18 0.29 1.83
C LYS A 137 -3.59 0.04 0.44
N ALA A 138 -4.00 0.80 -0.57
CA ALA A 138 -3.50 0.69 -1.93
C ALA A 138 -2.01 1.08 -2.04
N SER A 139 -1.44 1.71 -1.00
CA SER A 139 -0.01 2.00 -0.94
C SER A 139 0.76 0.80 -0.39
N PRO A 140 1.77 0.27 -1.10
CA PRO A 140 2.52 -0.91 -0.66
C PRO A 140 3.52 -0.62 0.46
N THR A 141 3.57 0.59 1.00
CA THR A 141 4.51 0.99 2.05
C THR A 141 4.12 0.43 3.42
N THR A 142 5.11 0.05 4.22
CA THR A 142 4.92 -0.38 5.61
C THR A 142 4.62 0.78 6.55
N ASN A 143 5.07 1.99 6.19
CA ASN A 143 4.89 3.20 6.98
C ASN A 143 3.70 4.03 6.50
N LEU A 144 2.80 4.38 7.45
CA LEU A 144 1.58 5.14 7.16
C LEU A 144 1.87 6.50 6.53
N THR A 145 2.87 7.24 7.04
CA THR A 145 3.16 8.59 6.56
C THR A 145 3.63 8.63 5.12
N ASN A 146 4.33 7.60 4.66
CA ASN A 146 4.71 7.46 3.26
C ASN A 146 3.47 7.31 2.36
N GLY A 147 2.44 6.59 2.83
CA GLY A 147 1.17 6.43 2.14
C GLY A 147 0.31 7.70 2.05
N MET A 148 0.56 8.70 2.91
CA MET A 148 -0.19 9.96 2.94
C MET A 148 0.30 10.99 1.92
N VAL A 149 1.57 10.93 1.54
CA VAL A 149 2.19 11.93 0.64
C VAL A 149 1.53 11.91 -0.73
N GLY A 150 1.23 13.10 -1.25
CA GLY A 150 0.58 13.29 -2.57
C GLY A 150 -0.93 13.00 -2.61
N ARG A 151 -1.54 12.53 -1.51
CA ARG A 151 -2.98 12.19 -1.44
C ARG A 151 -3.83 13.28 -0.79
N MET A 152 -3.23 14.18 -0.03
CA MET A 152 -3.95 15.23 0.69
C MET A 152 -3.45 16.62 0.30
N PRO A 153 -4.28 17.49 -0.27
CA PRO A 153 -3.90 18.84 -0.63
C PRO A 153 -3.35 19.63 0.56
N GLY A 154 -2.20 20.31 0.37
CA GLY A 154 -1.54 21.13 1.39
C GLY A 154 -0.80 20.34 2.47
N VAL A 155 -0.64 19.02 2.29
CA VAL A 155 0.24 18.18 3.08
C VAL A 155 1.51 17.92 2.28
N ILE A 156 2.66 18.25 2.87
CA ILE A 156 3.98 18.08 2.26
C ILE A 156 4.73 17.04 3.08
N GLY A 157 5.33 16.08 2.40
CA GLY A 157 6.14 15.05 3.04
C GLY A 157 7.61 15.14 2.63
N PHE A 158 8.49 15.01 3.61
CA PHE A 158 9.94 14.94 3.40
C PHE A 158 10.46 13.63 3.97
N GLN A 159 10.99 12.79 3.12
CA GLN A 159 11.64 11.55 3.53
C GLN A 159 13.17 11.79 3.49
N THR A 160 13.82 11.70 4.65
CA THR A 160 15.25 11.92 4.79
C THR A 160 16.06 10.63 4.83
N ALA A 161 15.44 9.55 5.27
CA ALA A 161 16.00 8.20 5.29
C ALA A 161 14.85 7.20 5.10
N ASP A 162 15.16 6.03 4.59
CA ASP A 162 14.22 4.94 4.39
C ASP A 162 14.82 3.65 4.97
N GLU A 163 15.09 3.69 6.27
CA GLU A 163 15.51 2.51 7.01
C GLU A 163 14.26 1.74 7.47
N PRO A 164 14.27 0.40 7.43
CA PRO A 164 13.15 -0.41 7.88
C PRO A 164 12.66 -0.02 9.26
N GLY A 165 11.35 0.26 9.37
CA GLY A 165 10.72 0.65 10.64
C GLY A 165 11.01 2.07 11.11
N GLY A 166 12.04 2.73 10.63
CA GLY A 166 12.45 4.09 11.05
C GLY A 166 12.18 5.18 10.01
N GLY A 167 12.02 4.81 8.75
CA GLY A 167 12.02 5.69 7.59
C GLY A 167 10.71 6.43 7.31
N GLY A 168 9.98 6.88 8.32
CA GLY A 168 8.75 7.64 8.13
C GLY A 168 8.99 9.00 7.46
N THR A 169 8.04 9.42 6.65
CA THR A 169 8.03 10.75 6.07
C THR A 169 7.68 11.78 7.13
N THR A 170 8.52 12.80 7.29
CA THR A 170 8.18 13.99 8.08
C THR A 170 7.07 14.76 7.39
N ILE A 171 5.92 14.87 8.04
CA ILE A 171 4.75 15.55 7.50
C ILE A 171 4.75 17.02 7.93
N ARG A 172 4.50 17.91 6.97
CA ARG A 172 4.29 19.34 7.18
C ARG A 172 2.94 19.74 6.59
N ILE A 173 2.20 20.58 7.29
CA ILE A 173 0.96 21.18 6.79
C ILE A 173 1.26 22.62 6.37
N ARG A 174 1.11 22.91 5.07
CA ARG A 174 1.40 24.21 4.45
C ARG A 174 2.85 24.69 4.57
N GLY A 175 3.80 23.80 4.88
CA GLY A 175 5.22 24.10 4.91
C GLY A 175 5.79 24.41 6.29
N THR A 176 6.84 25.22 6.35
CA THR A 176 7.55 25.60 7.57
C THR A 176 7.10 27.00 8.00
N ASN A 177 6.54 27.10 9.20
CA ASN A 177 5.94 28.33 9.73
C ASN A 177 6.76 28.96 10.87
N SER A 178 7.70 28.22 11.46
CA SER A 178 8.50 28.69 12.59
C SER A 178 9.93 28.18 12.53
N LEU A 179 10.83 28.81 13.30
CA LEU A 179 12.19 28.34 13.51
C LEU A 179 12.27 27.17 14.51
N GLY A 180 11.19 26.90 15.25
CA GLY A 180 11.07 25.77 16.16
C GLY A 180 10.47 24.54 15.49
N SER A 181 9.74 23.71 16.27
CA SER A 181 9.02 22.56 15.71
C SER A 181 7.91 23.02 14.76
N ASN A 182 7.83 22.38 13.61
CA ASN A 182 6.79 22.57 12.61
C ASN A 182 5.93 21.32 12.42
N ASP A 183 5.99 20.39 13.39
CA ASP A 183 5.24 19.16 13.34
C ASP A 183 3.76 19.42 13.64
N PRO A 184 2.84 18.83 12.89
CA PRO A 184 1.42 18.92 13.16
C PRO A 184 1.07 18.15 14.45
N LEU A 185 0.01 18.58 15.12
CA LEU A 185 -0.56 17.79 16.22
C LEU A 185 -1.26 16.54 15.65
N VAL A 186 -0.85 15.37 16.11
CA VAL A 186 -1.53 14.12 15.75
C VAL A 186 -2.52 13.74 16.85
N VAL A 187 -3.72 13.37 16.45
CA VAL A 187 -4.79 12.92 17.37
C VAL A 187 -5.35 11.61 16.84
N ILE A 188 -5.27 10.55 17.64
CA ILE A 188 -5.74 9.21 17.30
C ILE A 188 -6.97 8.91 18.17
N ASP A 189 -8.12 8.68 17.54
CA ASP A 189 -9.41 8.44 18.23
C ASP A 189 -9.73 9.47 19.34
N GLY A 190 -9.42 10.73 19.09
CA GLY A 190 -9.63 11.84 20.03
C GLY A 190 -8.52 12.03 21.08
N VAL A 191 -7.52 11.16 21.13
CA VAL A 191 -6.38 11.25 22.06
C VAL A 191 -5.15 11.81 21.34
N PRO A 192 -4.55 12.92 21.83
CA PRO A 192 -3.30 13.43 21.28
C PRO A 192 -2.16 12.43 21.40
N ASP A 193 -1.56 12.11 20.27
CA ASP A 193 -0.38 11.25 20.19
C ASP A 193 0.87 12.02 20.67
N ARG A 194 1.68 11.40 21.53
CA ARG A 194 2.88 11.99 22.12
C ARG A 194 4.18 11.33 21.68
N ASP A 195 4.10 10.10 21.20
CA ASP A 195 5.27 9.24 21.02
C ASP A 195 5.48 8.78 19.56
N GLY A 196 4.95 9.54 18.58
CA GLY A 196 5.10 9.22 17.16
C GLY A 196 4.31 7.97 16.71
N GLY A 197 3.22 7.66 17.42
CA GLY A 197 2.37 6.48 17.16
C GLY A 197 1.76 6.45 15.77
N MET A 198 1.63 7.61 15.09
CA MET A 198 1.11 7.69 13.72
C MET A 198 1.93 6.84 12.74
N ASN A 199 3.26 6.91 12.81
CA ASN A 199 4.14 6.19 11.88
C ASN A 199 4.01 4.66 12.01
N ARG A 200 3.57 4.22 13.18
CA ARG A 200 3.49 2.81 13.59
C ARG A 200 2.11 2.21 13.41
N LEU A 201 1.10 3.02 12.98
CA LEU A 201 -0.25 2.52 12.74
C LEU A 201 -0.30 1.68 11.47
N ASN A 202 -0.97 0.54 11.58
CA ASN A 202 -1.26 -0.27 10.40
C ASN A 202 -2.37 0.41 9.56
N PRO A 203 -2.14 0.69 8.26
CA PRO A 203 -3.16 1.28 7.39
C PRO A 203 -4.48 0.50 7.35
N THR A 204 -4.46 -0.81 7.60
CA THR A 204 -5.68 -1.63 7.61
C THR A 204 -6.60 -1.36 8.80
N GLU A 205 -6.05 -0.81 9.90
CA GLU A 205 -6.80 -0.44 11.12
C GLU A 205 -7.49 0.93 10.98
N ILE A 206 -7.16 1.70 9.94
CA ILE A 206 -7.63 3.07 9.77
C ILE A 206 -8.95 3.09 9.02
N GLU A 207 -9.91 3.85 9.52
CA GLU A 207 -11.16 4.19 8.79
C GLU A 207 -10.91 5.43 7.92
N SER A 208 -10.35 6.49 8.51
CA SER A 208 -10.04 7.74 7.78
C SER A 208 -8.95 8.56 8.46
N ILE A 209 -8.28 9.40 7.66
CA ILE A 209 -7.40 10.45 8.16
C ILE A 209 -7.94 11.79 7.66
N SER A 210 -8.11 12.73 8.58
CA SER A 210 -8.52 14.11 8.28
C SER A 210 -7.44 15.09 8.71
N VAL A 211 -7.11 16.04 7.85
CA VAL A 211 -6.13 17.10 8.15
C VAL A 211 -6.85 18.43 8.29
N LEU A 212 -6.84 18.95 9.52
CA LEU A 212 -7.42 20.24 9.84
C LEU A 212 -6.37 21.33 9.67
N LYS A 213 -6.75 22.40 8.98
CA LYS A 213 -5.88 23.52 8.65
C LYS A 213 -6.53 24.82 9.14
N ASP A 214 -5.69 25.80 9.45
CA ASP A 214 -6.17 27.14 9.83
C ASP A 214 -7.19 27.15 10.98
N ALA A 215 -8.28 27.87 10.81
CA ALA A 215 -9.33 28.00 11.82
C ALA A 215 -9.95 26.68 12.28
N SER A 216 -9.98 25.67 11.42
CA SER A 216 -10.52 24.35 11.80
C SER A 216 -9.66 23.61 12.83
N ALA A 217 -8.36 23.94 12.90
CA ALA A 217 -7.43 23.40 13.90
C ALA A 217 -7.52 24.11 15.25
N ALA A 218 -8.09 25.33 15.32
CA ALA A 218 -8.08 26.17 16.50
C ALA A 218 -8.73 25.54 17.74
N ILE A 219 -9.66 24.61 17.56
CA ILE A 219 -10.32 23.88 18.66
C ILE A 219 -9.32 23.08 19.54
N TYR A 220 -8.15 22.74 18.99
CA TYR A 220 -7.08 22.05 19.70
C TYR A 220 -6.07 22.99 20.37
N GLY A 221 -6.32 24.33 20.32
CA GLY A 221 -5.53 25.35 20.96
C GLY A 221 -4.15 25.58 20.35
N ALA A 222 -3.23 26.16 21.11
CA ALA A 222 -1.90 26.57 20.64
C ALA A 222 -1.04 25.43 20.09
N ARG A 223 -1.25 24.20 20.56
CA ARG A 223 -0.53 23.01 20.06
C ARG A 223 -0.87 22.66 18.60
N ALA A 224 -1.95 23.19 18.09
CA ALA A 224 -2.41 22.99 16.72
C ALA A 224 -1.97 24.08 15.75
N ALA A 225 -1.03 24.94 16.14
CA ALA A 225 -0.54 26.06 15.31
C ALA A 225 -0.02 25.60 13.93
N ASN A 226 0.53 24.41 13.84
CA ASN A 226 1.01 23.79 12.60
C ASN A 226 -0.02 22.85 11.94
N GLY A 227 -1.30 22.94 12.34
CA GLY A 227 -2.37 22.07 11.88
C GLY A 227 -2.52 20.80 12.72
N VAL A 228 -3.57 20.03 12.42
CA VAL A 228 -3.90 18.81 13.14
C VAL A 228 -4.14 17.67 12.16
N ILE A 229 -3.60 16.49 12.45
CA ILE A 229 -3.88 15.24 11.76
C ILE A 229 -4.79 14.42 12.68
N LEU A 230 -6.04 14.23 12.28
CA LEU A 230 -7.00 13.38 12.97
C LEU A 230 -7.02 12.00 12.33
N ILE A 231 -6.74 10.99 13.11
CA ILE A 231 -6.80 9.59 12.67
C ILE A 231 -7.96 8.92 13.39
N THR A 232 -8.88 8.39 12.61
CA THR A 232 -10.00 7.60 13.11
C THR A 232 -9.74 6.14 12.77
N THR A 233 -9.74 5.28 13.79
CA THR A 233 -9.55 3.85 13.59
C THR A 233 -10.89 3.16 13.36
N LYS A 234 -10.84 1.99 12.72
CA LYS A 234 -12.04 1.18 12.44
C LYS A 234 -12.74 0.76 13.70
N ARG A 235 -14.06 0.84 13.68
CA ARG A 235 -14.96 0.38 14.74
C ARG A 235 -15.95 -0.64 14.21
N GLY A 236 -16.60 -1.36 15.09
CA GLY A 236 -17.67 -2.28 14.75
C GLY A 236 -18.84 -1.54 14.10
N LYS A 237 -19.48 -2.20 13.13
CA LYS A 237 -20.73 -1.74 12.51
C LYS A 237 -21.85 -2.71 12.88
N GLU A 238 -23.09 -2.22 12.91
CA GLU A 238 -24.23 -3.06 13.12
C GLU A 238 -24.39 -4.04 11.95
N GLY A 239 -24.59 -5.31 12.28
CA GLY A 239 -24.71 -6.37 11.28
C GLY A 239 -24.10 -7.68 11.74
N LYS A 240 -24.17 -8.67 10.84
CA LYS A 240 -23.53 -9.97 11.04
C LYS A 240 -22.02 -9.82 11.14
N PRO A 241 -21.34 -10.72 11.87
CA PRO A 241 -19.88 -10.75 11.89
C PRO A 241 -19.28 -10.85 10.49
N VAL A 242 -18.35 -9.94 10.19
CA VAL A 242 -17.58 -9.94 8.94
C VAL A 242 -16.14 -10.19 9.28
N VAL A 243 -15.56 -11.22 8.69
CA VAL A 243 -14.12 -11.52 8.78
C VAL A 243 -13.44 -10.95 7.54
N SER A 244 -12.39 -10.20 7.74
CA SER A 244 -11.54 -9.66 6.69
C SER A 244 -10.15 -10.26 6.78
N PHE A 245 -9.58 -10.61 5.65
CA PHE A 245 -8.19 -11.05 5.55
C PHE A 245 -7.53 -10.27 4.41
N ASN A 246 -6.36 -9.70 4.69
CA ASN A 246 -5.54 -9.04 3.69
C ASN A 246 -4.13 -9.58 3.82
N ALA A 247 -3.49 -9.86 2.69
CA ALA A 247 -2.09 -10.22 2.63
C ALA A 247 -1.45 -9.58 1.41
N SER A 248 -0.26 -9.05 1.58
CA SER A 248 0.54 -8.50 0.50
C SER A 248 2.01 -8.84 0.71
N ALA A 249 2.71 -9.09 -0.39
CA ALA A 249 4.14 -9.26 -0.41
C ALA A 249 4.69 -8.48 -1.61
N GLY A 250 5.87 -7.94 -1.44
CA GLY A 250 6.54 -7.15 -2.47
C GLY A 250 8.03 -7.05 -2.21
N PHE A 251 8.65 -6.17 -2.95
CA PHE A 251 10.04 -5.83 -2.74
C PHE A 251 10.26 -4.33 -2.92
N SER A 252 11.19 -3.81 -2.14
CA SER A 252 11.72 -2.45 -2.19
C SER A 252 13.01 -2.47 -3.00
N GLN A 253 13.24 -1.48 -3.84
CA GLN A 253 14.47 -1.34 -4.60
C GLN A 253 14.88 0.12 -4.72
N PRO A 254 16.20 0.43 -4.81
CA PRO A 254 16.65 1.79 -5.03
C PRO A 254 16.13 2.31 -6.36
N THR A 255 15.50 3.48 -6.36
CA THR A 255 15.06 4.13 -7.60
C THR A 255 16.26 4.62 -8.41
N ARG A 256 17.31 5.07 -7.73
CA ARG A 256 18.55 5.57 -8.34
C ARG A 256 19.68 5.52 -7.32
N LEU A 257 20.82 5.00 -7.74
CA LEU A 257 22.10 5.12 -7.02
C LEU A 257 22.99 6.14 -7.77
N PRO A 258 23.84 6.87 -7.05
CA PRO A 258 24.85 7.72 -7.69
C PRO A 258 25.78 6.86 -8.56
N LYS A 259 26.04 7.32 -9.78
CA LYS A 259 27.08 6.74 -10.60
C LYS A 259 28.41 7.39 -10.22
N MET A 260 29.35 6.58 -9.74
CA MET A 260 30.69 7.02 -9.36
C MET A 260 31.66 6.78 -10.51
N THR A 261 32.85 7.41 -10.41
CA THR A 261 33.96 7.14 -11.31
C THR A 261 34.55 5.75 -11.05
N ASN A 262 34.99 5.07 -12.09
CA ASN A 262 35.77 3.85 -11.96
C ASN A 262 37.24 4.17 -11.60
N SER A 263 38.04 3.14 -11.31
CA SER A 263 39.42 3.32 -10.87
C SER A 263 40.32 3.94 -11.93
N TYR A 264 40.11 3.64 -13.21
CA TYR A 264 40.85 4.25 -14.30
C TYR A 264 40.51 5.75 -14.46
N GLU A 265 39.22 6.10 -14.44
CA GLU A 265 38.76 7.49 -14.49
C GLU A 265 39.30 8.28 -13.29
N TYR A 266 39.19 7.70 -12.08
CA TYR A 266 39.68 8.32 -10.86
C TYR A 266 41.19 8.56 -10.92
N ALA A 267 41.97 7.54 -11.29
CA ALA A 267 43.43 7.64 -11.37
C ALA A 267 43.90 8.64 -12.45
N THR A 268 43.20 8.68 -13.58
CA THR A 268 43.47 9.65 -14.66
C THR A 268 43.22 11.08 -14.17
N MET A 269 42.03 11.34 -13.56
CA MET A 269 41.71 12.66 -13.03
C MET A 269 42.65 13.11 -11.92
N LEU A 270 43.08 12.15 -11.06
CA LEU A 270 44.03 12.49 -10.01
C LEU A 270 45.41 12.85 -10.57
N ASN A 271 45.86 12.15 -11.62
CA ASN A 271 47.13 12.50 -12.31
C ASN A 271 47.09 13.86 -13.02
N GLU A 272 45.90 14.32 -13.46
CA GLU A 272 45.74 15.69 -14.00
C GLU A 272 45.95 16.76 -12.93
N VAL A 273 45.50 16.50 -11.68
CA VAL A 273 45.63 17.43 -10.55
C VAL A 273 46.98 17.30 -9.86
N LEU A 274 47.44 16.07 -9.69
CA LEU A 274 48.70 15.70 -9.02
C LEU A 274 49.49 14.76 -9.92
N PRO A 275 50.31 15.29 -10.84
CA PRO A 275 51.08 14.51 -11.79
C PRO A 275 51.98 13.49 -11.10
N GLY A 276 51.94 12.23 -11.57
CA GLY A 276 52.72 11.13 -11.02
C GLY A 276 52.14 10.43 -9.82
N SER A 277 50.86 10.69 -9.47
CA SER A 277 50.16 9.93 -8.42
C SER A 277 49.98 8.47 -8.78
N PHE A 278 49.80 8.17 -10.05
CA PHE A 278 49.74 6.80 -10.60
C PHE A 278 50.69 6.70 -11.80
N SER A 279 51.39 5.57 -11.90
CA SER A 279 52.24 5.27 -13.05
C SER A 279 51.41 4.81 -14.25
N ASP A 280 52.01 4.87 -15.47
CA ASP A 280 51.41 4.37 -16.69
C ASP A 280 51.04 2.87 -16.58
N GLU A 281 51.87 2.05 -15.89
CA GLU A 281 51.57 0.65 -15.61
C GLU A 281 50.28 0.51 -14.76
N GLN A 282 50.10 1.36 -13.74
CA GLN A 282 48.91 1.34 -12.90
C GLN A 282 47.68 1.78 -13.67
N LEU A 283 47.78 2.84 -14.48
CA LEU A 283 46.69 3.30 -15.33
C LEU A 283 46.24 2.21 -16.31
N GLU A 284 47.20 1.54 -16.97
CA GLU A 284 46.91 0.43 -17.88
C GLU A 284 46.34 -0.78 -17.13
N GLY A 285 46.81 -1.06 -15.91
CA GLY A 285 46.28 -2.10 -15.06
C GLY A 285 44.83 -1.88 -14.67
N PHE A 286 44.41 -0.65 -14.30
CA PHE A 286 43.02 -0.27 -14.04
C PHE A 286 42.18 -0.32 -15.29
N ARG A 287 42.67 0.16 -16.42
CA ARG A 287 41.96 0.16 -17.70
C ARG A 287 41.64 -1.24 -18.21
N THR A 288 42.54 -2.20 -18.00
CA THR A 288 42.42 -3.57 -18.50
C THR A 288 41.89 -4.55 -17.48
N HIS A 289 41.73 -4.12 -16.22
CA HIS A 289 41.39 -4.99 -15.08
C HIS A 289 42.35 -6.22 -14.98
N ALA A 290 43.63 -6.03 -15.27
CA ALA A 290 44.59 -7.11 -15.42
C ALA A 290 44.71 -7.99 -14.17
N ASN A 291 44.56 -7.40 -13.01
CA ASN A 291 44.53 -8.11 -11.73
C ASN A 291 43.64 -7.35 -10.74
N PRO A 292 42.45 -7.88 -10.40
CA PRO A 292 41.48 -7.18 -9.57
C PRO A 292 41.93 -6.90 -8.13
N TRP A 293 43.00 -7.56 -7.69
CA TRP A 293 43.56 -7.34 -6.36
C TRP A 293 44.72 -6.30 -6.36
N LYS A 294 45.46 -6.22 -7.46
CA LYS A 294 46.50 -5.21 -7.65
C LYS A 294 45.93 -3.90 -8.20
N TYR A 295 44.92 -4.01 -9.02
CA TYR A 295 44.24 -2.90 -9.70
C TYR A 295 42.73 -3.01 -9.49
N PRO A 296 42.23 -2.85 -8.24
CA PRO A 296 40.82 -2.99 -7.93
C PRO A 296 40.00 -1.88 -8.58
N ASP A 297 38.75 -2.21 -8.86
CA ASP A 297 37.73 -1.28 -9.37
C ASP A 297 36.45 -1.52 -8.63
N THR A 298 36.33 -0.89 -7.46
CA THR A 298 35.23 -1.12 -6.52
C THR A 298 34.14 -0.09 -6.71
N ASP A 299 32.95 -0.57 -7.12
CA ASP A 299 31.72 0.21 -7.00
C ASP A 299 31.18 0.05 -5.57
N TRP A 300 31.43 1.05 -4.73
CA TRP A 300 31.07 1.02 -3.33
C TRP A 300 29.56 0.97 -3.10
N PHE A 301 28.74 1.51 -4.03
CA PHE A 301 27.29 1.40 -3.90
C PHE A 301 26.80 0.00 -4.24
N ASP A 302 27.39 -0.66 -5.23
CA ASP A 302 27.06 -2.06 -5.53
C ASP A 302 27.51 -3.00 -4.42
N GLU A 303 28.62 -2.71 -3.75
CA GLU A 303 29.10 -3.48 -2.60
C GLU A 303 28.17 -3.41 -1.40
N ILE A 304 27.57 -2.24 -1.12
CA ILE A 304 26.76 -2.05 0.09
C ILE A 304 25.26 -2.23 -0.13
N VAL A 305 24.73 -2.06 -1.35
CA VAL A 305 23.29 -2.02 -1.61
C VAL A 305 22.83 -3.24 -2.40
N LYS A 306 21.76 -3.87 -1.94
CA LYS A 306 21.04 -4.92 -2.68
C LYS A 306 20.24 -4.30 -3.81
N GLY A 307 20.05 -5.05 -4.90
CA GLY A 307 19.13 -4.66 -5.98
C GLY A 307 17.67 -4.62 -5.55
N ALA A 308 17.29 -5.48 -4.60
CA ALA A 308 15.93 -5.51 -4.04
C ALA A 308 15.92 -6.13 -2.64
N SER A 309 14.91 -5.77 -1.85
CA SER A 309 14.71 -6.27 -0.50
C SER A 309 13.22 -6.60 -0.27
N PRO A 310 12.89 -7.75 0.34
CA PRO A 310 11.51 -8.15 0.52
C PRO A 310 10.79 -7.33 1.59
N LEU A 311 9.50 -7.14 1.39
CA LEU A 311 8.56 -6.64 2.39
C LEU A 311 7.27 -7.46 2.35
N TYR A 312 6.61 -7.57 3.50
CA TYR A 312 5.34 -8.28 3.60
C TYR A 312 4.40 -7.63 4.62
N ARG A 313 3.10 -7.84 4.42
CA ARG A 313 2.06 -7.49 5.37
C ARG A 313 0.96 -8.53 5.31
N ALA A 314 0.45 -8.92 6.47
CA ALA A 314 -0.72 -9.77 6.59
C ALA A 314 -1.58 -9.30 7.75
N ASP A 315 -2.90 -9.26 7.55
CA ASP A 315 -3.87 -8.79 8.52
C ASP A 315 -5.09 -9.70 8.53
N ILE A 316 -5.59 -10.00 9.70
CA ILE A 316 -6.87 -10.64 9.90
C ILE A 316 -7.71 -9.82 10.86
N GLY A 317 -8.93 -9.51 10.46
CA GLY A 317 -9.84 -8.70 11.26
C GLY A 317 -11.23 -9.32 11.36
N VAL A 318 -11.92 -9.00 12.43
CA VAL A 318 -13.33 -9.31 12.61
C VAL A 318 -14.07 -8.06 13.08
N SER A 319 -15.21 -7.78 12.48
CA SER A 319 -16.08 -6.67 12.89
C SER A 319 -17.53 -7.09 12.84
N GLY A 320 -18.34 -6.52 13.71
CA GLY A 320 -19.78 -6.80 13.75
C GLY A 320 -20.44 -6.13 14.94
N GLY A 321 -21.70 -6.43 15.15
CA GLY A 321 -22.39 -5.95 16.33
C GLY A 321 -23.89 -5.85 16.16
N THR A 322 -24.50 -5.42 17.25
CA THR A 322 -25.93 -5.09 17.36
C THR A 322 -26.05 -3.59 17.58
N GLU A 323 -27.26 -3.08 17.66
CA GLU A 323 -27.53 -1.69 18.05
C GLU A 323 -26.85 -1.33 19.40
N LYS A 324 -26.77 -2.29 20.33
CA LYS A 324 -26.24 -2.06 21.69
C LYS A 324 -24.76 -2.32 21.84
N VAL A 325 -24.20 -3.26 21.10
CA VAL A 325 -22.79 -3.66 21.24
C VAL A 325 -22.18 -3.80 19.86
N LYS A 326 -21.12 -3.05 19.59
CA LYS A 326 -20.35 -3.12 18.36
C LYS A 326 -18.89 -3.43 18.68
N TYR A 327 -18.27 -4.28 17.90
CA TYR A 327 -16.90 -4.71 18.13
C TYR A 327 -16.10 -4.73 16.83
N TYR A 328 -14.83 -4.43 16.96
CA TYR A 328 -13.80 -4.57 15.95
C TYR A 328 -12.56 -5.15 16.62
N ALA A 329 -11.96 -6.16 16.03
CA ALA A 329 -10.65 -6.67 16.42
C ALA A 329 -9.82 -6.93 15.15
N ASN A 330 -8.54 -6.58 15.18
CA ASN A 330 -7.60 -6.80 14.09
C ASN A 330 -6.26 -7.24 14.64
N PHE A 331 -5.70 -8.27 14.04
CA PHE A 331 -4.31 -8.66 14.24
C PHE A 331 -3.56 -8.46 12.93
N GLY A 332 -2.41 -7.78 12.99
CA GLY A 332 -1.55 -7.49 11.86
C GLY A 332 -0.12 -7.92 12.10
N ALA A 333 0.53 -8.36 11.05
CA ALA A 333 1.96 -8.63 11.00
C ALA A 333 2.53 -8.00 9.74
N ASN A 334 3.60 -7.24 9.87
CA ASN A 334 4.34 -6.70 8.73
C ASN A 334 5.83 -6.76 9.00
N GLY A 335 6.59 -6.91 7.93
CA GLY A 335 8.03 -6.92 7.99
C GLY A 335 8.66 -6.36 6.73
N GLU A 336 9.85 -5.85 6.89
CA GLU A 336 10.64 -5.21 5.84
C GLU A 336 12.13 -5.44 6.10
N ASP A 337 12.84 -5.96 5.11
CA ASP A 337 14.29 -6.07 5.15
C ASP A 337 14.92 -4.81 4.58
N GLY A 338 16.07 -4.42 5.12
CA GLY A 338 16.86 -3.31 4.60
C GLY A 338 17.58 -3.63 3.31
N LEU A 339 18.03 -2.58 2.63
CA LEU A 339 18.73 -2.67 1.35
C LEU A 339 20.22 -2.95 1.47
N TYR A 340 20.81 -3.00 2.67
CA TYR A 340 22.23 -3.31 2.82
C TYR A 340 22.52 -4.79 2.57
N ARG A 341 23.62 -5.07 1.83
CA ARG A 341 24.10 -6.44 1.62
C ARG A 341 24.62 -7.00 2.94
N ASN A 342 24.39 -8.30 3.14
CA ASN A 342 24.94 -9.06 4.28
C ASN A 342 24.66 -8.42 5.66
N SER A 343 23.56 -7.65 5.77
CA SER A 343 23.16 -6.99 6.99
C SER A 343 21.90 -7.62 7.57
N ALA A 344 21.82 -7.65 8.91
CA ALA A 344 20.62 -7.98 9.65
C ALA A 344 19.60 -6.83 9.67
N ASN A 345 19.81 -5.73 8.91
CA ASN A 345 18.91 -4.59 8.89
C ASN A 345 17.49 -5.03 8.51
N ARG A 346 16.58 -5.04 9.51
CA ARG A 346 15.25 -5.59 9.40
C ARG A 346 14.31 -4.94 10.41
N TYR A 347 13.06 -4.84 10.02
CA TYR A 347 11.95 -4.46 10.89
C TYR A 347 10.84 -5.48 10.81
N ASP A 348 10.37 -5.96 11.97
CA ASP A 348 9.18 -6.79 12.11
C ASP A 348 8.25 -6.14 13.12
N GLN A 349 6.96 -6.06 12.80
CA GLN A 349 5.93 -5.53 13.67
C GLN A 349 4.75 -6.47 13.75
N TYR A 350 4.26 -6.70 14.97
CA TYR A 350 3.01 -7.39 15.27
C TYR A 350 2.09 -6.42 15.99
N SER A 351 0.87 -6.25 15.51
CA SER A 351 -0.10 -5.33 16.10
C SER A 351 -1.41 -6.04 16.44
N LEU A 352 -2.02 -5.65 17.54
CA LEU A 352 -3.36 -6.05 17.93
C LEU A 352 -4.15 -4.79 18.27
N ARG A 353 -5.28 -4.63 17.64
CA ARG A 353 -6.24 -3.56 17.95
C ARG A 353 -7.60 -4.16 18.21
N THR A 354 -8.24 -3.68 19.29
CA THR A 354 -9.63 -4.03 19.60
C THR A 354 -10.39 -2.78 20.01
N ASN A 355 -11.52 -2.55 19.37
CA ASN A 355 -12.44 -1.47 19.69
C ASN A 355 -13.81 -2.08 20.05
N LEU A 356 -14.37 -1.69 21.19
CA LEU A 356 -15.64 -2.12 21.71
C LEU A 356 -16.50 -0.88 22.05
N ASP A 357 -17.67 -0.78 21.45
CA ASP A 357 -18.64 0.27 21.73
C ASP A 357 -19.88 -0.37 22.35
N VAL A 358 -20.29 0.08 23.53
CA VAL A 358 -21.44 -0.45 24.26
C VAL A 358 -22.39 0.68 24.65
N LYS A 359 -23.59 0.65 24.10
CA LYS A 359 -24.69 1.52 24.54
C LYS A 359 -25.38 0.90 25.75
N THR A 360 -24.99 1.36 26.93
CA THR A 360 -25.53 0.83 28.20
C THR A 360 -26.95 1.34 28.45
N SER A 361 -27.21 2.61 28.09
CA SER A 361 -28.53 3.24 28.22
C SER A 361 -28.67 4.37 27.20
N LYS A 362 -29.83 5.04 27.17
CA LYS A 362 -30.04 6.23 26.35
C LYS A 362 -29.15 7.44 26.76
N TYR A 363 -28.49 7.35 27.90
CA TYR A 363 -27.68 8.44 28.46
C TYR A 363 -26.18 8.09 28.59
N VAL A 364 -25.83 6.81 28.50
CA VAL A 364 -24.46 6.34 28.77
C VAL A 364 -24.00 5.41 27.67
N ASP A 365 -22.99 5.85 26.94
CA ASP A 365 -22.25 5.07 25.97
C ASP A 365 -20.85 4.79 26.54
N PHE A 366 -20.41 3.55 26.44
CA PHE A 366 -19.06 3.13 26.84
C PHE A 366 -18.26 2.77 25.61
N GLN A 367 -17.05 3.32 25.50
CA GLN A 367 -16.12 3.02 24.41
C GLN A 367 -14.79 2.54 25.00
N LEU A 368 -14.35 1.38 24.56
CA LEU A 368 -13.03 0.81 24.93
C LEU A 368 -12.22 0.61 23.66
N GLY A 369 -11.02 1.19 23.63
CA GLY A 369 -10.01 0.91 22.60
C GLY A 369 -8.77 0.34 23.25
N VAL A 370 -8.31 -0.82 22.80
CA VAL A 370 -7.07 -1.46 23.23
C VAL A 370 -6.17 -1.64 22.03
N THR A 371 -4.92 -1.20 22.18
CA THR A 371 -3.87 -1.41 21.18
C THR A 371 -2.67 -2.02 21.88
N ALA A 372 -2.18 -3.12 21.32
CA ALA A 372 -0.90 -3.71 21.68
C ALA A 372 -0.02 -3.82 20.45
N ARG A 373 1.27 -3.60 20.63
CA ARG A 373 2.25 -3.66 19.53
C ARG A 373 3.54 -4.24 20.04
N LEU A 374 4.15 -5.08 19.21
CA LEU A 374 5.50 -5.60 19.41
C LEU A 374 6.30 -5.23 18.16
N GLU A 375 7.41 -4.55 18.35
CA GLU A 375 8.32 -4.13 17.29
C GLU A 375 9.69 -4.73 17.56
N ASP A 376 10.29 -5.31 16.53
CA ASP A 376 11.66 -5.82 16.53
C ASP A 376 12.41 -5.15 15.38
N THR A 377 13.42 -4.36 15.72
CA THR A 377 14.14 -3.54 14.76
C THR A 377 15.64 -3.74 14.93
N LYS A 378 16.32 -3.98 13.83
CA LYS A 378 17.78 -4.11 13.77
C LYS A 378 18.35 -3.13 12.77
N TYR A 379 19.34 -2.37 13.17
CA TYR A 379 20.09 -1.43 12.34
C TYR A 379 21.58 -1.71 12.39
N PRO A 380 22.34 -1.39 11.34
CA PRO A 380 23.80 -1.28 11.44
C PRO A 380 24.18 -0.27 12.53
N ALA A 381 25.28 -0.48 13.22
CA ALA A 381 25.79 0.43 14.27
C ALA A 381 26.10 1.84 13.75
N LYS A 382 26.31 1.98 12.44
CA LYS A 382 26.46 3.27 11.75
C LYS A 382 25.15 3.63 11.04
N GLY A 383 24.74 4.89 11.17
CA GLY A 383 23.55 5.41 10.49
C GLY A 383 23.73 5.46 8.97
N ALA A 384 22.61 5.41 8.25
CA ALA A 384 22.58 5.43 6.79
C ALA A 384 23.36 6.62 6.20
N GLY A 385 23.28 7.79 6.80
CA GLY A 385 24.01 8.98 6.37
C GLY A 385 25.54 8.79 6.39
N ASP A 386 26.06 8.09 7.39
CA ASP A 386 27.49 7.81 7.52
C ASP A 386 27.93 6.74 6.51
N ILE A 387 27.14 5.66 6.35
CA ILE A 387 27.43 4.56 5.41
C ILE A 387 27.46 5.10 3.97
N PHE A 388 26.40 5.80 3.55
CA PHE A 388 26.34 6.40 2.21
C PHE A 388 27.38 7.53 2.03
N GLY A 389 27.65 8.27 3.09
CA GLY A 389 28.70 9.29 3.12
C GLY A 389 30.09 8.67 2.93
N ALA A 390 30.37 7.55 3.56
CA ALA A 390 31.61 6.80 3.38
C ALA A 390 31.70 6.24 1.95
N ALA A 391 30.65 5.61 1.43
CA ALA A 391 30.63 5.09 0.07
C ALA A 391 30.93 6.14 -1.00
N ARG A 392 30.38 7.37 -0.83
CA ARG A 392 30.64 8.49 -1.77
C ARG A 392 32.07 9.01 -1.71
N ARG A 393 32.75 8.90 -0.58
CA ARG A 393 34.13 9.39 -0.37
C ARG A 393 35.15 8.33 -0.62
N SER A 394 34.76 7.06 -0.61
CA SER A 394 35.69 5.95 -0.78
C SER A 394 36.21 5.90 -2.22
N ARG A 395 37.51 5.63 -2.33
CA ARG A 395 38.20 5.58 -3.62
C ARG A 395 37.90 4.24 -4.30
N PRO A 396 37.68 4.22 -5.62
CA PRO A 396 37.39 2.98 -6.34
C PRO A 396 38.63 2.05 -6.47
N ASP A 397 39.84 2.59 -6.36
CA ASP A 397 41.12 1.85 -6.44
C ASP A 397 41.48 1.11 -5.13
N GLN A 398 40.46 0.87 -4.28
CA GLN A 398 40.65 0.13 -3.03
C GLN A 398 39.74 -1.08 -2.98
N VAL A 399 40.22 -2.15 -2.34
CA VAL A 399 39.52 -3.42 -2.23
C VAL A 399 38.48 -3.34 -1.11
N ALA A 400 37.23 -3.72 -1.38
CA ALA A 400 36.18 -3.82 -0.35
C ALA A 400 36.42 -5.07 0.54
N TRP A 401 36.72 -6.21 -0.09
CA TRP A 401 36.93 -7.49 0.55
C TRP A 401 38.16 -8.21 -0.08
N TRP A 402 38.97 -8.84 0.74
CA TRP A 402 40.05 -9.70 0.26
C TRP A 402 39.51 -11.08 -0.16
N PRO A 403 40.27 -11.85 -0.99
CA PRO A 403 39.89 -13.22 -1.36
C PRO A 403 39.68 -14.17 -0.18
N SER A 404 40.32 -13.87 0.95
CA SER A 404 40.17 -14.60 2.21
C SER A 404 38.78 -14.40 2.85
N GLY A 405 38.00 -13.44 2.35
CA GLY A 405 36.74 -13.00 2.98
C GLY A 405 36.94 -11.98 4.10
N GLU A 406 38.19 -11.56 4.33
CA GLU A 406 38.50 -10.49 5.27
C GLU A 406 38.19 -9.11 4.67
N PRO A 407 37.77 -8.13 5.49
CA PRO A 407 37.57 -6.78 5.04
C PRO A 407 38.82 -6.18 4.41
N GLY A 408 38.66 -5.43 3.34
CA GLY A 408 39.67 -4.55 2.81
C GLY A 408 40.02 -3.44 3.81
N PRO A 409 41.08 -2.65 3.54
CA PRO A 409 41.51 -1.61 4.45
C PRO A 409 40.42 -0.56 4.67
N ALA A 410 40.46 0.07 5.84
CA ALA A 410 39.64 1.26 6.08
C ALA A 410 40.03 2.34 5.05
N VAL A 411 39.00 2.87 4.37
CA VAL A 411 39.27 3.81 3.28
C VAL A 411 39.34 5.23 3.77
N GLU A 412 38.28 5.97 3.83
CA GLU A 412 38.37 7.35 4.27
C GLU A 412 37.92 7.50 5.73
N ARG A 413 38.71 8.24 6.54
CA ARG A 413 38.43 8.50 7.96
C ARG A 413 38.23 7.25 8.82
N GLY A 414 38.85 6.13 8.41
CA GLY A 414 38.82 4.89 9.18
C GLY A 414 37.62 4.01 8.97
N ASP A 415 36.74 4.30 8.00
CA ASP A 415 35.57 3.51 7.70
C ASP A 415 35.71 2.74 6.36
N ASN A 416 35.38 1.45 6.37
CA ASN A 416 35.13 0.68 5.17
C ASN A 416 33.60 0.52 5.03
N PRO A 417 32.96 1.14 4.04
CA PRO A 417 31.50 1.11 3.94
C PRO A 417 30.93 -0.30 3.72
N ALA A 418 31.69 -1.20 3.09
CA ALA A 418 31.27 -2.60 2.94
C ALA A 418 31.23 -3.35 4.28
N VAL A 419 31.99 -2.90 5.28
CA VAL A 419 31.98 -3.46 6.64
C VAL A 419 30.93 -2.76 7.49
N THR A 420 30.90 -1.42 7.46
CA THR A 420 30.01 -0.63 8.33
C THR A 420 28.53 -0.78 7.98
N SER A 421 28.20 -1.24 6.77
CA SER A 421 26.84 -1.60 6.35
C SER A 421 26.40 -3.01 6.78
N THR A 422 27.31 -3.81 7.38
CA THR A 422 27.04 -5.20 7.79
C THR A 422 27.06 -5.36 9.29
N ASP A 423 26.69 -6.56 9.74
CA ASP A 423 26.73 -6.94 11.17
C ASP A 423 28.13 -7.06 11.74
N LEU A 424 29.17 -7.08 10.90
CA LEU A 424 30.58 -7.16 11.35
C LEU A 424 31.03 -5.91 12.10
N ALA A 425 30.46 -4.75 11.77
CA ALA A 425 30.71 -3.51 12.53
C ALA A 425 29.83 -3.37 13.78
N GLY A 426 29.00 -4.37 14.05
CA GLY A 426 27.98 -4.33 15.07
C GLY A 426 26.62 -3.88 14.54
N PHE A 427 25.60 -4.07 15.34
CA PHE A 427 24.23 -3.62 15.04
C PHE A 427 23.54 -3.21 16.33
N ASP A 428 22.59 -2.28 16.19
CA ASP A 428 21.67 -1.91 17.24
C ASP A 428 20.40 -2.74 17.10
N HIS A 429 19.93 -3.33 18.21
CA HIS A 429 18.74 -4.15 18.27
C HIS A 429 17.76 -3.57 19.29
N TYR A 430 16.60 -3.15 18.80
CA TYR A 430 15.53 -2.58 19.61
C TYR A 430 14.32 -3.51 19.58
N LYS A 431 13.80 -3.84 20.77
CA LYS A 431 12.58 -4.63 20.94
C LYS A 431 11.64 -3.87 21.86
N ASN A 432 10.54 -3.35 21.30
CA ASN A 432 9.53 -2.53 21.98
C ASN A 432 8.17 -3.22 22.04
#